data_31d52193494542b34b0f25bc6a639f29
#
_entry.id   31d52193494542b34b0f25bc6a639f29
#
_cell.length_a   1.000
_cell.length_b   1.000
_cell.length_c   1.000
_cell.angle_alpha   90.00
_cell.angle_beta   90.00
_cell.angle_gamma   90.00
#
_symmetry.space_group_name_H-M   'P 1'
#
loop_
_entity.id
_entity.type
_entity.pdbx_description
1 polymer ?
#
loop_
_entity_poly.entity_id
_entity_poly.type
_entity_poly.pdbx_seq_one_letter_code
_entity_poly.pdbx_strand_id
1 'polypeptide(L)'
;MDNSILALALLIIVVVLIFDFSNGFNDSAPVVAAVISSGAMSPRNALVTAAAFEFAGAYLLGTAVATMIGTGIVDPRVISPQIILVALLAAIAWNVLAWHRAVPTSSSHALIGGLIGAALVGGNIERIQWFNVLKIYEVLILTPVLGFAIAFGLTRVLRSALRRVRPTTANLALLRLQPWAAFWLAMSHGSNDAQKGMGLIAVALFLLYPLAPQSLALLYTPDSGGEFNVPGWVIAACSAAIALGMATGGWRIIRTLGGGLYRIRPIHGFTSQVSTAAIIYAAAISGFPVSTSQIASSSIIGAGAAQRMNAVRWAPVRQIVAAWVITIPSAAALSALMYSAARWTTSILGV
;
A
#
# COMPACT_ATOMS: atom_id res chain seq x y z
N MET A 1 23.18 25.83 -9.78
CA MET A 1 22.19 24.93 -10.44
C MET A 1 22.29 23.51 -9.89
N ASP A 2 23.46 22.91 -9.82
CA ASP A 2 23.62 21.52 -9.34
C ASP A 2 23.18 21.29 -7.89
N ASN A 3 23.47 22.23 -6.98
CA ASN A 3 23.04 22.13 -5.58
C ASN A 3 21.52 22.22 -5.42
N SER A 4 20.80 22.96 -6.25
CA SER A 4 19.34 23.05 -6.21
C SER A 4 18.67 21.77 -6.71
N ILE A 5 19.25 21.09 -7.70
CA ILE A 5 18.78 19.81 -8.22
C ILE A 5 19.00 18.71 -7.18
N LEU A 6 20.18 18.69 -6.54
CA LEU A 6 20.44 17.77 -5.44
C LEU A 6 19.48 17.99 -4.26
N ALA A 7 19.24 19.24 -3.88
CA ALA A 7 18.29 19.57 -2.81
C ALA A 7 16.87 19.10 -3.15
N LEU A 8 16.42 19.25 -4.41
CA LEU A 8 15.13 18.77 -4.86
C LEU A 8 15.05 17.23 -4.84
N ALA A 9 16.09 16.53 -5.28
CA ALA A 9 16.18 15.08 -5.21
C ALA A 9 16.07 14.58 -3.75
N LEU A 10 16.84 15.18 -2.83
CA LEU A 10 16.80 14.85 -1.41
C LEU A 10 15.43 15.14 -0.79
N LEU A 11 14.78 16.24 -1.15
CA LEU A 11 13.43 16.57 -0.70
C LEU A 11 12.42 15.48 -1.13
N ILE A 12 12.46 15.07 -2.39
CA ILE A 12 11.57 14.00 -2.90
C ILE A 12 11.85 12.70 -2.16
N ILE A 13 13.10 12.31 -1.98
CA ILE A 13 13.47 11.10 -1.24
C ILE A 13 12.87 11.14 0.18
N VAL A 14 13.05 12.23 0.90
CA VAL A 14 12.51 12.38 2.27
C VAL A 14 11.00 12.28 2.28
N VAL A 15 10.31 12.95 1.36
CA VAL A 15 8.83 12.92 1.29
C VAL A 15 8.32 11.53 0.92
N VAL A 16 9.02 10.79 0.03
CA VAL A 16 8.69 9.39 -0.28
C VAL A 16 8.85 8.50 0.96
N LEU A 17 9.95 8.63 1.69
CA LEU A 17 10.17 7.84 2.92
C LEU A 17 9.12 8.15 4.00
N ILE A 18 8.66 9.41 4.11
CA ILE A 18 7.54 9.78 4.97
C ILE A 18 6.24 9.13 4.48
N PHE A 19 6.02 9.09 3.16
CA PHE A 19 4.87 8.39 2.57
C PHE A 19 4.91 6.89 2.89
N ASP A 20 6.04 6.22 2.68
CA ASP A 20 6.20 4.79 2.98
C ASP A 20 6.00 4.51 4.48
N PHE A 21 6.56 5.35 5.35
CA PHE A 21 6.31 5.27 6.80
C PHE A 21 4.81 5.41 7.11
N SER A 22 4.13 6.42 6.54
CA SER A 22 2.70 6.63 6.76
C SER A 22 1.85 5.48 6.24
N ASN A 23 2.29 4.85 5.14
CA ASN A 23 1.68 3.67 4.56
C ASN A 23 1.80 2.47 5.51
N GLY A 24 3.02 2.10 5.93
CA GLY A 24 3.25 1.03 6.89
C GLY A 24 2.51 1.24 8.21
N PHE A 25 2.44 2.49 8.70
CA PHE A 25 1.70 2.86 9.90
C PHE A 25 0.19 2.57 9.76
N ASN A 26 -0.45 2.97 8.66
CA ASN A 26 -1.86 2.74 8.42
C ASN A 26 -2.15 1.27 8.11
N ASP A 27 -1.31 0.65 7.28
CA ASP A 27 -1.49 -0.71 6.78
C ASP A 27 -0.97 -1.78 7.75
N SER A 28 -0.40 -1.39 8.90
CA SER A 28 -0.22 -2.30 10.04
C SER A 28 -1.54 -2.98 10.44
N ALA A 29 -2.66 -2.26 10.39
CA ALA A 29 -3.96 -2.77 10.80
C ALA A 29 -4.45 -3.97 9.93
N PRO A 30 -4.49 -3.89 8.60
CA PRO A 30 -4.79 -5.03 7.74
C PRO A 30 -3.95 -6.28 8.02
N VAL A 31 -2.68 -6.10 8.34
CA VAL A 31 -1.74 -7.21 8.57
C VAL A 31 -1.95 -7.87 9.92
N VAL A 32 -2.04 -7.09 11.01
CA VAL A 32 -2.01 -7.65 12.37
C VAL A 32 -3.37 -7.75 13.06
N ALA A 33 -4.43 -7.06 12.59
CA ALA A 33 -5.71 -7.02 13.29
C ALA A 33 -6.29 -8.42 13.53
N ALA A 34 -6.21 -9.32 12.54
CA ALA A 34 -6.77 -10.65 12.64
C ALA A 34 -6.00 -11.55 13.64
N VAL A 35 -4.65 -11.51 13.62
CA VAL A 35 -3.81 -12.32 14.52
C VAL A 35 -3.87 -11.84 15.98
N ILE A 36 -4.04 -10.54 16.19
CA ILE A 36 -4.25 -9.96 17.52
C ILE A 36 -5.66 -10.32 18.05
N SER A 37 -6.69 -10.09 17.23
CA SER A 37 -8.08 -10.25 17.65
C SER A 37 -8.49 -11.70 17.86
N SER A 38 -7.84 -12.65 17.19
CA SER A 38 -8.02 -14.09 17.43
C SER A 38 -7.33 -14.57 18.70
N GLY A 39 -6.41 -13.77 19.27
CA GLY A 39 -5.59 -14.14 20.42
C GLY A 39 -4.36 -15.00 20.07
N ALA A 40 -3.98 -15.10 18.79
CA ALA A 40 -2.83 -15.89 18.36
C ALA A 40 -1.48 -15.24 18.71
N MET A 41 -1.42 -13.90 18.74
CA MET A 41 -0.24 -13.13 19.13
C MET A 41 -0.61 -11.95 20.03
N SER A 42 0.33 -11.56 20.90
CA SER A 42 0.22 -10.28 21.61
C SER A 42 0.40 -9.12 20.63
N PRO A 43 -0.22 -7.96 20.89
CA PRO A 43 -0.13 -6.81 19.99
C PRO A 43 1.29 -6.37 19.65
N ARG A 44 2.16 -6.30 20.67
CA ARG A 44 3.56 -5.90 20.50
C ARG A 44 4.32 -6.89 19.63
N ASN A 45 4.19 -8.19 19.92
CA ASN A 45 4.89 -9.22 19.15
C ASN A 45 4.39 -9.26 17.71
N ALA A 46 3.08 -9.09 17.48
CA ALA A 46 2.51 -9.05 16.15
C ALA A 46 3.09 -7.90 15.32
N LEU A 47 3.20 -6.69 15.86
CA LEU A 47 3.74 -5.54 15.17
C LEU A 47 5.25 -5.68 14.88
N VAL A 48 6.04 -6.07 15.89
CA VAL A 48 7.50 -6.19 15.72
C VAL A 48 7.86 -7.28 14.71
N THR A 49 7.20 -8.44 14.80
CA THR A 49 7.46 -9.54 13.86
C THR A 49 6.93 -9.22 12.47
N ALA A 50 5.75 -8.60 12.35
CA ALA A 50 5.23 -8.15 11.06
C ALA A 50 6.18 -7.14 10.40
N ALA A 51 6.71 -6.18 11.15
CA ALA A 51 7.69 -5.21 10.62
C ALA A 51 8.97 -5.89 10.09
N ALA A 52 9.49 -6.89 10.79
CA ALA A 52 10.67 -7.64 10.35
C ALA A 52 10.40 -8.42 9.04
N PHE A 53 9.25 -9.10 8.95
CA PHE A 53 8.86 -9.82 7.74
C PHE A 53 8.47 -8.89 6.60
N GLU A 54 7.90 -7.73 6.88
CA GLU A 54 7.62 -6.70 5.89
C GLU A 54 8.89 -6.15 5.26
N PHE A 55 9.89 -5.81 6.09
CA PHE A 55 11.22 -5.44 5.61
C PHE A 55 11.82 -6.51 4.70
N ALA A 56 11.79 -7.77 5.14
CA ALA A 56 12.32 -8.89 4.38
C ALA A 56 11.59 -9.07 3.03
N GLY A 57 10.26 -8.95 3.02
CA GLY A 57 9.47 -9.06 1.80
C GLY A 57 9.74 -7.91 0.82
N ALA A 58 9.82 -6.69 1.32
CA ALA A 58 10.13 -5.51 0.51
C ALA A 58 11.55 -5.57 -0.09
N TYR A 59 12.52 -6.10 0.67
CA TYR A 59 13.91 -6.16 0.24
C TYR A 59 14.22 -7.33 -0.72
N LEU A 60 13.55 -8.48 -0.54
CA LEU A 60 13.92 -9.73 -1.20
C LEU A 60 13.07 -10.09 -2.43
N LEU A 61 11.83 -9.58 -2.53
CA LEU A 61 10.85 -10.09 -3.50
C LEU A 61 10.74 -9.29 -4.81
N GLY A 62 11.76 -8.51 -5.15
CA GLY A 62 11.89 -7.86 -6.46
C GLY A 62 11.31 -6.45 -6.53
N THR A 63 11.28 -5.88 -7.76
CA THR A 63 10.96 -4.47 -8.04
C THR A 63 9.93 -4.30 -9.19
N ALA A 64 9.15 -5.34 -9.52
CA ALA A 64 8.23 -5.32 -10.65
C ALA A 64 7.13 -4.24 -10.51
N VAL A 65 6.59 -4.06 -9.28
CA VAL A 65 5.60 -3.01 -8.99
C VAL A 65 6.25 -1.62 -9.04
N ALA A 66 7.52 -1.48 -8.61
CA ALA A 66 8.26 -0.23 -8.69
C ALA A 66 8.40 0.25 -10.13
N THR A 67 8.69 -0.65 -11.06
CA THR A 67 8.73 -0.36 -12.49
C THR A 67 7.36 0.11 -13.01
N MET A 68 6.27 -0.57 -12.64
CA MET A 68 4.93 -0.15 -13.04
C MET A 68 4.55 1.23 -12.49
N ILE A 69 4.91 1.55 -11.26
CA ILE A 69 4.65 2.88 -10.66
C ILE A 69 5.53 3.95 -11.32
N GLY A 70 6.81 3.67 -11.52
CA GLY A 70 7.76 4.63 -12.08
C GLY A 70 7.55 4.94 -13.55
N THR A 71 7.17 3.94 -14.34
CA THR A 71 7.10 4.07 -15.80
C THR A 71 5.73 3.80 -16.43
N GLY A 72 4.79 3.22 -15.66
CA GLY A 72 3.53 2.72 -16.20
C GLY A 72 2.31 3.65 -16.03
N ILE A 73 2.35 4.68 -15.17
CA ILE A 73 1.20 5.57 -14.92
C ILE A 73 1.28 6.84 -15.78
N VAL A 74 2.43 7.51 -15.73
CA VAL A 74 2.73 8.69 -16.54
C VAL A 74 4.05 8.44 -17.24
N ASP A 75 4.21 8.89 -18.48
CA ASP A 75 5.48 8.76 -19.21
C ASP A 75 6.60 9.41 -18.38
N PRO A 76 7.67 8.68 -17.99
CA PRO A 76 8.76 9.22 -17.19
C PRO A 76 9.43 10.45 -17.81
N ARG A 77 9.40 10.59 -19.13
CA ARG A 77 10.06 11.70 -19.85
C ARG A 77 9.36 13.05 -19.67
N VAL A 78 8.14 13.04 -19.14
CA VAL A 78 7.29 14.23 -19.05
C VAL A 78 6.67 14.45 -17.68
N ILE A 79 6.81 13.49 -16.77
CA ILE A 79 6.43 13.70 -15.38
C ILE A 79 7.42 14.69 -14.74
N SER A 80 6.91 15.78 -14.19
CA SER A 80 7.79 16.73 -13.48
C SER A 80 8.00 16.31 -12.04
N PRO A 81 9.16 16.62 -11.43
CA PRO A 81 9.41 16.40 -10.02
C PRO A 81 8.35 17.05 -9.11
N GLN A 82 7.75 18.17 -9.55
CA GLN A 82 6.67 18.84 -8.83
C GLN A 82 5.39 17.99 -8.80
N ILE A 83 5.05 17.28 -9.88
CA ILE A 83 3.90 16.36 -9.92
C ILE A 83 4.09 15.25 -8.89
N ILE A 84 5.29 14.65 -8.83
CA ILE A 84 5.61 13.60 -7.86
C ILE A 84 5.46 14.14 -6.43
N LEU A 85 6.05 15.28 -6.15
CA LEU A 85 6.04 15.88 -4.81
C LEU A 85 4.61 16.20 -4.34
N VAL A 86 3.82 16.84 -5.19
CA VAL A 86 2.44 17.23 -4.86
C VAL A 86 1.55 16.00 -4.70
N ALA A 87 1.71 14.99 -5.55
CA ALA A 87 0.98 13.72 -5.44
C ALA A 87 1.26 13.01 -4.11
N LEU A 88 2.53 12.97 -3.69
CA LEU A 88 2.94 12.39 -2.41
C LEU A 88 2.35 13.16 -1.23
N LEU A 89 2.45 14.49 -1.24
CA LEU A 89 1.89 15.31 -0.17
C LEU A 89 0.36 15.15 -0.05
N ALA A 90 -0.34 15.06 -1.17
CA ALA A 90 -1.77 14.79 -1.19
C ALA A 90 -2.10 13.39 -0.63
N ALA A 91 -1.31 12.37 -1.00
CA ALA A 91 -1.48 11.01 -0.50
C ALA A 91 -1.19 10.91 1.02
N ILE A 92 -0.14 11.56 1.51
CA ILE A 92 0.18 11.63 2.95
C ILE A 92 -0.96 12.33 3.70
N ALA A 93 -1.43 13.48 3.21
CA ALA A 93 -2.54 14.21 3.84
C ALA A 93 -3.81 13.36 3.90
N TRP A 94 -4.11 12.60 2.84
CA TRP A 94 -5.23 11.67 2.82
C TRP A 94 -5.06 10.53 3.83
N ASN A 95 -3.87 9.93 3.90
CA ASN A 95 -3.55 8.88 4.87
C ASN A 95 -3.73 9.36 6.32
N VAL A 96 -3.28 10.57 6.63
CA VAL A 96 -3.45 11.19 7.96
C VAL A 96 -4.94 11.42 8.26
N LEU A 97 -5.71 11.95 7.30
CA LEU A 97 -7.14 12.17 7.46
C LEU A 97 -7.90 10.85 7.72
N ALA A 98 -7.58 9.81 6.97
CA ALA A 98 -8.16 8.48 7.12
C ALA A 98 -7.86 7.87 8.49
N TRP A 99 -6.62 8.00 8.96
CA TRP A 99 -6.22 7.56 10.30
C TRP A 99 -6.99 8.30 11.40
N HIS A 100 -7.15 9.63 11.27
CA HIS A 100 -7.95 10.40 12.22
C HIS A 100 -9.41 9.95 12.28
N ARG A 101 -9.98 9.52 11.14
CA ARG A 101 -11.35 8.98 11.03
C ARG A 101 -11.44 7.50 11.43
N ALA A 102 -10.30 6.84 11.73
CA ALA A 102 -10.21 5.40 12.03
C ALA A 102 -10.82 4.51 10.91
N VAL A 103 -10.76 4.97 9.66
CA VAL A 103 -11.28 4.26 8.49
C VAL A 103 -10.11 3.70 7.68
N PRO A 104 -10.09 2.38 7.40
CA PRO A 104 -9.09 1.81 6.51
C PRO A 104 -9.32 2.30 5.08
N THR A 105 -8.38 3.06 4.57
CA THR A 105 -8.35 3.56 3.20
C THR A 105 -7.18 2.96 2.44
N SER A 106 -7.07 3.27 1.15
CA SER A 106 -6.03 2.76 0.28
C SER A 106 -4.99 3.84 -0.01
N SER A 107 -3.78 3.66 0.47
CA SER A 107 -2.63 4.48 0.11
C SER A 107 -2.30 4.40 -1.39
N SER A 108 -2.50 3.23 -2.02
CA SER A 108 -2.35 3.07 -3.47
C SER A 108 -3.34 3.94 -4.26
N HIS A 109 -4.63 3.93 -3.86
CA HIS A 109 -5.64 4.80 -4.46
C HIS A 109 -5.32 6.28 -4.26
N ALA A 110 -4.86 6.66 -3.06
CA ALA A 110 -4.48 8.04 -2.77
C ALA A 110 -3.29 8.50 -3.61
N LEU A 111 -2.27 7.64 -3.78
CA LEU A 111 -1.11 7.95 -4.61
C LEU A 111 -1.47 8.06 -6.10
N ILE A 112 -2.20 7.07 -6.64
CA ILE A 112 -2.61 7.07 -8.06
C ILE A 112 -3.53 8.26 -8.35
N GLY A 113 -4.50 8.52 -7.46
CA GLY A 113 -5.36 9.70 -7.56
C GLY A 113 -4.54 10.99 -7.55
N GLY A 114 -3.57 11.10 -6.62
CA GLY A 114 -2.66 12.24 -6.52
C GLY A 114 -1.84 12.47 -7.80
N LEU A 115 -1.24 11.41 -8.36
CA LEU A 115 -0.49 11.50 -9.62
C LEU A 115 -1.36 11.96 -10.79
N ILE A 116 -2.55 11.38 -10.94
CA ILE A 116 -3.50 11.77 -11.99
C ILE A 116 -3.95 13.23 -11.80
N GLY A 117 -4.33 13.63 -10.57
CA GLY A 117 -4.82 14.98 -10.28
C GLY A 117 -3.78 16.06 -10.60
N ALA A 118 -2.53 15.88 -10.16
CA ALA A 118 -1.44 16.80 -10.47
C ALA A 118 -1.09 16.82 -11.96
N ALA A 119 -1.09 15.66 -12.64
CA ALA A 119 -0.81 15.56 -14.06
C ALA A 119 -1.89 16.25 -14.93
N LEU A 120 -3.16 16.12 -14.56
CA LEU A 120 -4.27 16.79 -15.27
C LEU A 120 -4.11 18.32 -15.27
N VAL A 121 -3.86 18.92 -14.11
CA VAL A 121 -3.69 20.37 -13.96
C VAL A 121 -2.33 20.83 -14.49
N GLY A 122 -1.32 19.97 -14.46
CA GLY A 122 0.01 20.22 -15.03
C GLY A 122 0.03 20.29 -16.56
N GLY A 123 -1.11 20.06 -17.24
CA GLY A 123 -1.20 20.07 -18.70
C GLY A 123 -0.68 18.81 -19.37
N ASN A 124 -0.56 17.70 -18.63
CA ASN A 124 0.01 16.45 -19.11
C ASN A 124 -1.03 15.35 -19.36
N ILE A 125 -2.29 15.71 -19.66
CA ILE A 125 -3.39 14.75 -19.84
C ILE A 125 -3.10 13.71 -20.93
N GLU A 126 -2.48 14.14 -22.04
CA GLU A 126 -2.13 13.28 -23.17
C GLU A 126 -0.96 12.32 -22.85
N ARG A 127 -0.24 12.60 -21.77
CA ARG A 127 0.93 11.84 -21.33
C ARG A 127 0.60 10.79 -20.26
N ILE A 128 -0.64 10.77 -19.79
CA ILE A 128 -1.13 9.73 -18.89
C ILE A 128 -1.32 8.46 -19.72
N GLN A 129 -0.74 7.37 -19.25
CA GLN A 129 -0.86 6.05 -19.89
C GLN A 129 -2.20 5.41 -19.54
N TRP A 130 -3.29 5.92 -20.09
CA TRP A 130 -4.66 5.54 -19.76
C TRP A 130 -4.92 4.04 -19.81
N PHE A 131 -4.28 3.32 -20.73
CA PHE A 131 -4.40 1.87 -20.84
C PHE A 131 -3.88 1.17 -19.57
N ASN A 132 -2.72 1.56 -19.07
CA ASN A 132 -2.15 1.00 -17.86
C ASN A 132 -2.94 1.46 -16.62
N VAL A 133 -3.36 2.72 -16.58
CA VAL A 133 -4.23 3.24 -15.52
C VAL A 133 -5.52 2.43 -15.42
N LEU A 134 -6.18 2.13 -16.53
CA LEU A 134 -7.38 1.31 -16.57
C LEU A 134 -7.12 -0.11 -16.09
N LYS A 135 -6.01 -0.73 -16.50
CA LYS A 135 -5.61 -2.07 -15.99
C LYS A 135 -5.36 -2.06 -14.48
N ILE A 136 -4.66 -1.04 -13.97
CA ILE A 136 -4.45 -0.88 -12.53
C ILE A 136 -5.81 -0.75 -11.81
N TYR A 137 -6.73 0.05 -12.35
CA TYR A 137 -8.08 0.20 -11.82
C TYR A 137 -8.86 -1.11 -11.81
N GLU A 138 -8.81 -1.89 -12.89
CA GLU A 138 -9.43 -3.20 -12.98
C GLU A 138 -8.91 -4.13 -11.88
N VAL A 139 -7.59 -4.20 -11.70
CA VAL A 139 -6.96 -5.01 -10.64
C VAL A 139 -7.36 -4.51 -9.25
N LEU A 140 -7.41 -3.19 -9.04
CA LEU A 140 -7.80 -2.59 -7.76
C LEU A 140 -9.26 -2.88 -7.38
N ILE A 141 -10.16 -3.02 -8.36
CA ILE A 141 -11.56 -3.40 -8.13
C ILE A 141 -11.71 -4.91 -7.96
N LEU A 142 -10.99 -5.70 -8.76
CA LEU A 142 -11.09 -7.15 -8.77
C LEU A 142 -10.51 -7.77 -7.50
N THR A 143 -9.38 -7.27 -7.01
CA THR A 143 -8.66 -7.89 -5.89
C THR A 143 -9.43 -7.90 -4.56
N PRO A 144 -10.19 -6.87 -4.13
CA PRO A 144 -11.06 -6.99 -2.96
C PRO A 144 -12.20 -8.00 -3.15
N VAL A 145 -12.76 -8.12 -4.36
CA VAL A 145 -13.79 -9.12 -4.66
C VAL A 145 -13.20 -10.53 -4.53
N LEU A 146 -12.03 -10.76 -5.08
CA LEU A 146 -11.28 -12.01 -4.90
C LEU A 146 -10.94 -12.27 -3.43
N GLY A 147 -10.54 -11.24 -2.69
CA GLY A 147 -10.26 -11.33 -1.26
C GLY A 147 -11.46 -11.86 -0.48
N PHE A 148 -12.63 -11.28 -0.71
CA PHE A 148 -13.88 -11.75 -0.12
C PHE A 148 -14.19 -13.20 -0.54
N ALA A 149 -14.19 -13.49 -1.83
CA ALA A 149 -14.62 -14.79 -2.37
C ALA A 149 -13.68 -15.93 -1.92
N ILE A 150 -12.36 -15.74 -2.01
CA ILE A 150 -11.37 -16.75 -1.61
C ILE A 150 -11.43 -16.99 -0.11
N ALA A 151 -11.48 -15.94 0.72
CA ALA A 151 -11.58 -16.10 2.17
C ALA A 151 -12.91 -16.76 2.59
N PHE A 152 -14.00 -16.42 1.93
CA PHE A 152 -15.30 -17.05 2.13
C PHE A 152 -15.24 -18.54 1.80
N GLY A 153 -14.76 -18.91 0.61
CA GLY A 153 -14.63 -20.29 0.16
C GLY A 153 -13.69 -21.10 1.03
N LEU A 154 -12.49 -20.57 1.31
CA LEU A 154 -11.49 -21.22 2.16
C LEU A 154 -12.02 -21.46 3.58
N THR A 155 -12.74 -20.51 4.16
CA THR A 155 -13.37 -20.68 5.48
C THR A 155 -14.41 -21.82 5.44
N ARG A 156 -15.23 -21.89 4.39
CA ARG A 156 -16.22 -22.98 4.20
C ARG A 156 -15.56 -24.34 4.07
N VAL A 157 -14.54 -24.45 3.22
CA VAL A 157 -13.78 -25.68 3.00
C VAL A 157 -13.09 -26.12 4.30
N LEU A 158 -12.36 -25.24 4.96
CA LEU A 158 -11.66 -25.57 6.18
C LEU A 158 -12.61 -25.97 7.33
N ARG A 159 -13.75 -25.29 7.43
CA ARG A 159 -14.80 -25.65 8.40
C ARG A 159 -15.40 -27.04 8.12
N SER A 160 -15.61 -27.38 6.85
CA SER A 160 -16.07 -28.72 6.46
C SER A 160 -15.03 -29.80 6.77
N ALA A 161 -13.76 -29.53 6.45
CA ALA A 161 -12.65 -30.45 6.74
C ALA A 161 -12.48 -30.71 8.26
N LEU A 162 -12.63 -29.67 9.06
CA LEU A 162 -12.49 -29.75 10.52
C LEU A 162 -13.74 -30.18 11.27
N ARG A 163 -14.85 -30.48 10.59
CA ARG A 163 -16.14 -30.81 11.24
C ARG A 163 -16.09 -32.04 12.17
N ARG A 164 -15.16 -32.97 11.90
CA ARG A 164 -14.95 -34.19 12.70
C ARG A 164 -13.86 -34.03 13.77
N VAL A 165 -13.15 -32.92 13.79
CA VAL A 165 -12.09 -32.62 14.76
C VAL A 165 -12.70 -31.92 15.95
N ARG A 166 -12.25 -32.25 17.17
CA ARG A 166 -12.70 -31.57 18.39
C ARG A 166 -12.42 -30.07 18.28
N PRO A 167 -13.40 -29.19 18.60
CA PRO A 167 -13.24 -27.73 18.43
C PRO A 167 -12.02 -27.13 19.16
N THR A 168 -11.67 -27.67 20.32
CA THR A 168 -10.49 -27.25 21.09
C THR A 168 -9.20 -27.55 20.34
N THR A 169 -9.06 -28.74 19.77
CA THR A 169 -7.89 -29.16 18.99
C THR A 169 -7.76 -28.35 17.69
N ALA A 170 -8.89 -28.18 16.98
CA ALA A 170 -8.91 -27.37 15.75
C ALA A 170 -8.52 -25.90 16.01
N ASN A 171 -9.08 -25.29 17.06
CA ASN A 171 -8.74 -23.91 17.42
C ASN A 171 -7.28 -23.77 17.83
N LEU A 172 -6.74 -24.70 18.62
CA LEU A 172 -5.33 -24.67 19.04
C LEU A 172 -4.38 -24.80 17.83
N ALA A 173 -4.68 -25.70 16.89
CA ALA A 173 -3.90 -25.85 15.67
C ALA A 173 -3.92 -24.57 14.83
N LEU A 174 -5.09 -23.97 14.65
CA LEU A 174 -5.23 -22.71 13.91
C LEU A 174 -4.52 -21.54 14.58
N LEU A 175 -4.59 -21.43 15.93
CA LEU A 175 -3.84 -20.42 16.68
C LEU A 175 -2.33 -20.56 16.50
N ARG A 176 -1.80 -21.79 16.40
CA ARG A 176 -0.37 -22.06 16.16
C ARG A 176 0.05 -21.76 14.71
N LEU A 177 -0.83 -21.96 13.73
CA LEU A 177 -0.55 -21.71 12.32
C LEU A 177 -0.74 -20.24 11.92
N GLN A 178 -1.58 -19.51 12.63
CA GLN A 178 -1.95 -18.14 12.27
C GLN A 178 -0.78 -17.14 12.30
N PRO A 179 0.21 -17.20 13.21
CA PRO A 179 1.40 -16.37 13.13
C PRO A 179 2.15 -16.53 11.80
N TRP A 180 2.28 -17.73 11.27
CA TRP A 180 2.93 -17.98 9.98
C TRP A 180 2.15 -17.38 8.80
N ALA A 181 0.82 -17.44 8.85
CA ALA A 181 -0.03 -16.75 7.88
C ALA A 181 0.12 -15.23 7.96
N ALA A 182 0.23 -14.67 9.17
CA ALA A 182 0.48 -13.25 9.39
C ALA A 182 1.88 -12.83 8.88
N PHE A 183 2.90 -13.65 9.07
CA PHE A 183 4.25 -13.37 8.58
C PHE A 183 4.30 -13.40 7.05
N TRP A 184 3.68 -14.40 6.43
CA TRP A 184 3.55 -14.45 4.98
C TRP A 184 2.78 -13.24 4.44
N LEU A 185 1.70 -12.83 5.11
CA LEU A 185 0.97 -11.63 4.77
C LEU A 185 1.85 -10.37 4.88
N ALA A 186 2.64 -10.24 5.95
CA ALA A 186 3.57 -9.12 6.11
C ALA A 186 4.64 -9.07 5.00
N MET A 187 5.23 -10.23 4.64
CA MET A 187 6.17 -10.31 3.51
C MET A 187 5.51 -9.91 2.18
N SER A 188 4.31 -10.43 1.91
CA SER A 188 3.56 -10.09 0.70
C SER A 188 3.19 -8.62 0.65
N HIS A 189 2.82 -8.04 1.81
CA HIS A 189 2.52 -6.63 1.95
C HIS A 189 3.75 -5.77 1.60
N GLY A 190 4.88 -6.01 2.26
CA GLY A 190 6.12 -5.29 1.99
C GLY A 190 6.56 -5.39 0.53
N SER A 191 6.44 -6.57 -0.08
CA SER A 191 6.79 -6.79 -1.48
C SER A 191 5.92 -6.06 -2.51
N ASN A 192 4.76 -5.54 -2.13
CA ASN A 192 3.93 -4.72 -2.99
C ASN A 192 4.02 -3.24 -2.61
N ASP A 193 3.87 -2.94 -1.32
CA ASP A 193 3.64 -1.58 -0.86
C ASP A 193 4.90 -0.72 -0.81
N ALA A 194 6.04 -1.25 -0.39
CA ALA A 194 7.31 -0.51 -0.43
C ALA A 194 7.77 -0.17 -1.85
N GLN A 195 7.40 -0.99 -2.83
CA GLN A 195 7.78 -0.77 -4.22
C GLN A 195 7.16 0.50 -4.83
N LYS A 196 6.09 1.04 -4.26
CA LYS A 196 5.49 2.32 -4.70
C LYS A 196 6.44 3.48 -4.45
N GLY A 197 7.02 3.56 -3.25
CA GLY A 197 8.06 4.53 -2.93
C GLY A 197 9.35 4.31 -3.73
N MET A 198 9.77 3.05 -3.87
CA MET A 198 10.94 2.70 -4.68
C MET A 198 10.81 3.22 -6.12
N GLY A 199 9.65 3.00 -6.76
CA GLY A 199 9.38 3.48 -8.12
C GLY A 199 9.40 5.00 -8.23
N LEU A 200 8.87 5.71 -7.24
CA LEU A 200 8.83 7.17 -7.23
C LEU A 200 10.23 7.79 -7.00
N ILE A 201 11.04 7.24 -6.10
CA ILE A 201 12.42 7.70 -5.92
C ILE A 201 13.22 7.42 -7.20
N ALA A 202 13.12 6.21 -7.73
CA ALA A 202 13.88 5.81 -8.90
C ALA A 202 13.54 6.68 -10.13
N VAL A 203 12.24 6.96 -10.38
CA VAL A 203 11.85 7.84 -11.51
C VAL A 203 12.29 9.28 -11.27
N ALA A 204 12.21 9.80 -10.04
CA ALA A 204 12.68 11.15 -9.74
C ALA A 204 14.18 11.27 -9.97
N LEU A 205 14.98 10.31 -9.53
CA LEU A 205 16.42 10.28 -9.76
C LEU A 205 16.77 10.12 -11.25
N PHE A 206 16.05 9.24 -11.96
CA PHE A 206 16.20 9.06 -13.40
C PHE A 206 15.98 10.36 -14.19
N LEU A 207 14.95 11.14 -13.81
CA LEU A 207 14.64 12.43 -14.44
C LEU A 207 15.65 13.53 -14.12
N LEU A 208 16.14 13.57 -12.88
CA LEU A 208 17.04 14.62 -12.40
C LEU A 208 18.50 14.35 -12.78
N TYR A 209 18.89 13.08 -12.99
CA TYR A 209 20.26 12.69 -13.28
C TYR A 209 20.86 13.41 -14.49
N PRO A 210 20.21 13.54 -15.66
CA PRO A 210 20.78 14.24 -16.81
C PRO A 210 21.06 15.73 -16.56
N LEU A 211 20.37 16.34 -15.56
CA LEU A 211 20.49 17.76 -15.22
C LEU A 211 21.68 18.06 -14.29
N ALA A 212 22.08 17.08 -13.47
CA ALA A 212 23.18 17.22 -12.50
C ALA A 212 23.90 15.87 -12.26
N PRO A 213 24.56 15.28 -13.29
CA PRO A 213 25.12 13.93 -13.18
C PRO A 213 26.16 13.79 -12.07
N GLN A 214 27.04 14.80 -11.90
CA GLN A 214 28.11 14.78 -10.90
C GLN A 214 27.56 14.82 -9.48
N SER A 215 26.54 15.65 -9.22
CA SER A 215 25.94 15.80 -7.89
C SER A 215 25.08 14.60 -7.50
N LEU A 216 24.51 13.88 -8.48
CA LEU A 216 23.64 12.74 -8.26
C LEU A 216 24.34 11.38 -8.41
N ALA A 217 25.62 11.34 -8.81
CA ALA A 217 26.35 10.10 -9.08
C ALA A 217 26.41 9.13 -7.88
N LEU A 218 26.39 9.64 -6.64
CA LEU A 218 26.35 8.82 -5.43
C LEU A 218 24.96 8.24 -5.15
N LEU A 219 23.91 8.88 -5.66
CA LEU A 219 22.52 8.48 -5.42
C LEU A 219 21.99 7.60 -6.53
N TYR A 220 22.40 7.85 -7.78
CA TYR A 220 21.88 7.18 -8.95
C TYR A 220 22.92 7.12 -10.07
N THR A 221 23.05 5.95 -10.66
CA THR A 221 23.75 5.74 -11.93
C THR A 221 22.83 4.94 -12.84
N PRO A 222 22.51 5.44 -14.04
CA PRO A 222 21.75 4.65 -15.02
C PRO A 222 22.50 3.36 -15.36
N ASP A 223 21.77 2.31 -15.68
CA ASP A 223 22.37 1.09 -16.24
C ASP A 223 23.09 1.37 -17.56
N SER A 224 23.97 0.47 -17.98
CA SER A 224 24.79 0.58 -19.18
C SER A 224 23.98 0.85 -20.47
N GLY A 225 22.68 0.60 -20.48
CA GLY A 225 21.74 0.92 -21.57
C GLY A 225 20.96 2.23 -21.36
N GLY A 226 21.17 2.96 -20.26
CA GLY A 226 20.37 4.14 -19.93
C GLY A 226 18.93 3.80 -19.49
N GLU A 227 18.69 2.55 -19.10
CA GLU A 227 17.36 2.07 -18.70
C GLU A 227 17.03 2.46 -17.26
N PHE A 228 15.72 2.48 -16.96
CA PHE A 228 15.19 2.71 -15.63
C PHE A 228 15.57 1.54 -14.69
N ASN A 229 16.24 1.88 -13.59
CA ASN A 229 16.60 0.92 -12.55
C ASN A 229 16.29 1.45 -11.16
N VAL A 230 16.14 0.56 -10.19
CA VAL A 230 15.94 0.90 -8.78
C VAL A 230 17.23 0.63 -8.01
N PRO A 231 17.92 1.66 -7.50
CA PRO A 231 19.15 1.47 -6.75
C PRO A 231 18.96 0.64 -5.48
N GLY A 232 19.92 -0.21 -5.12
CA GLY A 232 19.81 -1.09 -3.95
C GLY A 232 19.62 -0.34 -2.63
N TRP A 233 20.20 0.84 -2.48
CA TRP A 233 19.99 1.67 -1.28
C TRP A 233 18.54 2.19 -1.19
N VAL A 234 17.86 2.45 -2.33
CA VAL A 234 16.44 2.85 -2.37
C VAL A 234 15.58 1.71 -1.87
N ILE A 235 15.88 0.47 -2.31
CA ILE A 235 15.19 -0.73 -1.83
C ILE A 235 15.31 -0.82 -0.31
N ALA A 236 16.53 -0.69 0.22
CA ALA A 236 16.77 -0.76 1.66
C ALA A 236 16.07 0.37 2.44
N ALA A 237 16.12 1.61 1.93
CA ALA A 237 15.53 2.78 2.60
C ALA A 237 14.00 2.70 2.64
N CYS A 238 13.33 2.38 1.52
CA CYS A 238 11.88 2.21 1.47
C CYS A 238 11.42 1.03 2.31
N SER A 239 12.14 -0.11 2.27
CA SER A 239 11.86 -1.27 3.13
C SER A 239 11.95 -0.92 4.61
N ALA A 240 12.96 -0.13 5.00
CA ALA A 240 13.11 0.32 6.39
C ALA A 240 11.99 1.30 6.78
N ALA A 241 11.65 2.25 5.92
CA ALA A 241 10.63 3.25 6.21
C ALA A 241 9.25 2.62 6.45
N ILE A 242 8.82 1.70 5.56
CA ILE A 242 7.53 1.02 5.70
C ILE A 242 7.52 0.09 6.93
N ALA A 243 8.60 -0.63 7.19
CA ALA A 243 8.73 -1.50 8.36
C ALA A 243 8.70 -0.72 9.67
N LEU A 244 9.33 0.45 9.74
CA LEU A 244 9.25 1.35 10.90
C LEU A 244 7.82 1.86 11.11
N GLY A 245 7.11 2.20 10.03
CA GLY A 245 5.69 2.52 10.08
C GLY A 245 4.86 1.38 10.66
N MET A 246 5.06 0.16 10.16
CA MET A 246 4.42 -1.07 10.65
C MET A 246 4.67 -1.29 12.15
N ALA A 247 5.91 -1.14 12.61
CA ALA A 247 6.29 -1.35 14.00
C ALA A 247 5.59 -0.40 14.98
N THR A 248 5.32 0.84 14.54
CA THR A 248 4.62 1.85 15.34
C THR A 248 3.11 1.64 15.43
N GLY A 249 2.53 1.06 14.38
CA GLY A 249 1.15 0.57 14.31
C GLY A 249 0.04 1.63 14.34
N GLY A 250 -0.92 1.47 13.45
CA GLY A 250 -2.14 2.31 13.39
C GLY A 250 -3.24 1.82 14.34
N TRP A 251 -3.10 1.94 15.65
CA TRP A 251 -3.99 1.35 16.66
C TRP A 251 -5.48 1.65 16.48
N ARG A 252 -5.83 2.83 15.97
CA ARG A 252 -7.23 3.20 15.71
C ARG A 252 -7.85 2.28 14.66
N ILE A 253 -7.14 2.04 13.55
CA ILE A 253 -7.60 1.20 12.45
C ILE A 253 -7.54 -0.29 12.85
N ILE A 254 -6.52 -0.71 13.63
CA ILE A 254 -6.42 -2.08 14.17
C ILE A 254 -7.68 -2.43 14.97
N ARG A 255 -8.17 -1.53 15.82
CA ARG A 255 -9.41 -1.73 16.59
C ARG A 255 -10.65 -1.83 15.70
N THR A 256 -10.72 -1.01 14.64
CA THR A 256 -11.83 -1.04 13.69
C THR A 256 -11.92 -2.38 12.95
N LEU A 257 -10.82 -2.87 12.41
CA LEU A 257 -10.78 -4.14 11.67
C LEU A 257 -10.87 -5.37 12.58
N GLY A 258 -10.19 -5.33 13.73
CA GLY A 258 -10.10 -6.47 14.64
C GLY A 258 -11.35 -6.75 15.46
N GLY A 259 -12.15 -5.73 15.78
CA GLY A 259 -13.35 -5.88 16.62
C GLY A 259 -14.58 -5.17 16.11
N GLY A 260 -14.44 -4.22 15.17
CA GLY A 260 -15.53 -3.40 14.66
C GLY A 260 -16.44 -4.12 13.68
N LEU A 261 -15.95 -5.13 12.94
CA LEU A 261 -16.69 -5.83 11.91
C LEU A 261 -17.49 -7.02 12.44
N TYR A 262 -16.85 -7.89 13.21
CA TYR A 262 -17.44 -9.02 13.93
C TYR A 262 -16.39 -9.63 14.87
N ARG A 263 -16.79 -10.65 15.67
CA ARG A 263 -15.87 -11.37 16.57
C ARG A 263 -15.00 -12.34 15.75
N ILE A 264 -13.74 -11.99 15.51
CA ILE A 264 -12.78 -12.83 14.80
C ILE A 264 -12.42 -14.05 15.63
N ARG A 265 -12.57 -15.24 15.04
CA ARG A 265 -12.14 -16.54 15.61
C ARG A 265 -10.87 -17.00 14.90
N PRO A 266 -10.10 -17.98 15.46
CA PRO A 266 -8.87 -18.47 14.85
C PRO A 266 -9.01 -18.87 13.38
N ILE A 267 -10.10 -19.55 13.03
CA ILE A 267 -10.37 -19.96 11.64
C ILE A 267 -10.52 -18.76 10.70
N HIS A 268 -11.21 -17.70 11.14
CA HIS A 268 -11.41 -16.49 10.34
C HIS A 268 -10.09 -15.73 10.16
N GLY A 269 -9.31 -15.60 11.24
CA GLY A 269 -8.01 -14.96 11.20
C GLY A 269 -7.06 -15.68 10.24
N PHE A 270 -6.95 -17.00 10.37
CA PHE A 270 -6.09 -17.80 9.51
C PHE A 270 -6.51 -17.70 8.02
N THR A 271 -7.79 -17.93 7.71
CA THR A 271 -8.25 -17.93 6.32
C THR A 271 -8.20 -16.55 5.66
N SER A 272 -8.51 -15.48 6.40
CA SER A 272 -8.40 -14.13 5.86
C SER A 272 -6.94 -13.74 5.57
N GLN A 273 -6.00 -14.08 6.46
CA GLN A 273 -4.59 -13.76 6.26
C GLN A 273 -3.97 -14.56 5.11
N VAL A 274 -4.24 -15.87 5.00
CA VAL A 274 -3.77 -16.69 3.88
C VAL A 274 -4.33 -16.18 2.55
N SER A 275 -5.62 -15.88 2.49
CA SER A 275 -6.25 -15.36 1.26
C SER A 275 -5.66 -14.01 0.85
N THR A 276 -5.48 -13.11 1.80
CA THR A 276 -4.90 -11.79 1.56
C THR A 276 -3.46 -11.91 1.07
N ALA A 277 -2.63 -12.71 1.76
CA ALA A 277 -1.23 -12.91 1.40
C ALA A 277 -1.08 -13.47 -0.03
N ALA A 278 -1.88 -14.47 -0.38
CA ALA A 278 -1.83 -15.10 -1.70
C ALA A 278 -2.16 -14.10 -2.83
N ILE A 279 -3.18 -13.26 -2.64
CA ILE A 279 -3.58 -12.27 -3.65
C ILE A 279 -2.53 -11.17 -3.79
N ILE A 280 -2.03 -10.62 -2.67
CA ILE A 280 -1.02 -9.56 -2.70
C ILE A 280 0.27 -10.07 -3.33
N TYR A 281 0.71 -11.28 -2.96
CA TYR A 281 1.90 -11.90 -3.55
C TYR A 281 1.75 -12.13 -5.05
N ALA A 282 0.61 -12.67 -5.50
CA ALA A 282 0.34 -12.86 -6.91
C ALA A 282 0.36 -11.53 -7.69
N ALA A 283 -0.21 -10.45 -7.12
CA ALA A 283 -0.18 -9.13 -7.71
C ALA A 283 1.25 -8.57 -7.77
N ALA A 284 2.04 -8.75 -6.70
CA ALA A 284 3.41 -8.25 -6.62
C ALA A 284 4.31 -8.87 -7.68
N ILE A 285 4.28 -10.21 -7.87
CA ILE A 285 5.05 -10.87 -8.91
C ILE A 285 4.57 -10.54 -10.33
N SER A 286 3.31 -10.16 -10.48
CA SER A 286 2.74 -9.71 -11.76
C SER A 286 3.01 -8.23 -12.04
N GLY A 287 3.65 -7.50 -11.12
CA GLY A 287 3.99 -6.08 -11.25
C GLY A 287 2.81 -5.13 -11.05
N PHE A 288 1.66 -5.60 -10.53
CA PHE A 288 0.51 -4.74 -10.31
C PHE A 288 0.48 -4.17 -8.89
N PRO A 289 0.39 -2.83 -8.72
CA PRO A 289 0.11 -2.22 -7.44
C PRO A 289 -1.33 -2.55 -7.02
N VAL A 290 -1.51 -3.05 -5.81
CA VAL A 290 -2.83 -3.36 -5.26
C VAL A 290 -3.09 -2.61 -3.97
N SER A 291 -4.34 -2.62 -3.52
CA SER A 291 -4.75 -2.08 -2.24
C SER A 291 -4.80 -3.17 -1.18
N THR A 292 -3.73 -3.27 -0.43
CA THR A 292 -3.59 -4.25 0.65
C THR A 292 -4.65 -4.11 1.73
N SER A 293 -5.00 -2.88 2.11
CA SER A 293 -6.08 -2.57 3.06
C SER A 293 -7.45 -3.05 2.57
N GLN A 294 -7.74 -2.93 1.27
CA GLN A 294 -9.01 -3.38 0.69
C GLN A 294 -9.08 -4.90 0.63
N ILE A 295 -8.01 -5.57 0.17
CA ILE A 295 -7.96 -7.03 0.07
C ILE A 295 -8.10 -7.65 1.47
N ALA A 296 -7.36 -7.14 2.46
CA ALA A 296 -7.41 -7.67 3.83
C ALA A 296 -8.77 -7.44 4.47
N SER A 297 -9.34 -6.24 4.35
CA SER A 297 -10.68 -5.94 4.88
C SER A 297 -11.73 -6.83 4.24
N SER A 298 -11.71 -7.00 2.92
CA SER A 298 -12.63 -7.87 2.18
C SER A 298 -12.46 -9.33 2.57
N SER A 299 -11.23 -9.81 2.74
CA SER A 299 -10.94 -11.17 3.20
C SER A 299 -11.46 -11.41 4.62
N ILE A 300 -11.29 -10.44 5.54
CA ILE A 300 -11.87 -10.50 6.88
C ILE A 300 -13.38 -10.60 6.80
N ILE A 301 -14.03 -9.73 6.02
CA ILE A 301 -15.50 -9.73 5.83
C ILE A 301 -15.96 -11.06 5.22
N GLY A 302 -15.28 -11.57 4.19
CA GLY A 302 -15.59 -12.84 3.53
C GLY A 302 -15.51 -14.04 4.48
N ALA A 303 -14.45 -14.11 5.29
CA ALA A 303 -14.30 -15.16 6.30
C ALA A 303 -15.42 -15.11 7.35
N GLY A 304 -15.83 -13.91 7.80
CA GLY A 304 -16.96 -13.73 8.72
C GLY A 304 -18.30 -14.13 8.11
N ALA A 305 -18.55 -13.68 6.89
CA ALA A 305 -19.77 -13.97 6.14
C ALA A 305 -19.95 -15.47 5.86
N ALA A 306 -18.85 -16.22 5.69
CA ALA A 306 -18.85 -17.67 5.51
C ALA A 306 -19.43 -18.42 6.70
N GLN A 307 -19.35 -17.85 7.90
CA GLN A 307 -19.99 -18.41 9.08
C GLN A 307 -21.49 -18.10 9.14
N ARG A 308 -21.84 -16.82 9.08
CA ARG A 308 -23.20 -16.27 9.00
C ARG A 308 -23.15 -14.86 8.44
N MET A 309 -23.92 -14.57 7.38
CA MET A 309 -24.01 -13.23 6.80
C MET A 309 -24.45 -12.16 7.83
N ASN A 310 -25.37 -12.53 8.72
CA ASN A 310 -25.89 -11.63 9.77
C ASN A 310 -24.91 -11.42 10.96
N ALA A 311 -23.80 -12.15 11.01
CA ALA A 311 -22.78 -11.92 12.04
C ALA A 311 -21.89 -10.72 11.71
N VAL A 312 -21.84 -10.32 10.44
CA VAL A 312 -21.09 -9.15 9.97
C VAL A 312 -21.89 -7.87 10.22
N ARG A 313 -21.24 -6.88 10.80
CA ARG A 313 -21.82 -5.54 11.00
C ARG A 313 -21.70 -4.75 9.69
N TRP A 314 -22.74 -4.75 8.87
CA TRP A 314 -22.71 -4.14 7.54
C TRP A 314 -22.64 -2.61 7.54
N ALA A 315 -23.00 -1.93 8.64
CA ALA A 315 -22.88 -0.46 8.72
C ALA A 315 -21.42 0.03 8.62
N PRO A 316 -20.45 -0.50 9.42
CA PRO A 316 -19.04 -0.21 9.20
C PRO A 316 -18.53 -0.64 7.82
N VAL A 317 -18.97 -1.78 7.28
CA VAL A 317 -18.56 -2.24 5.94
C VAL A 317 -18.93 -1.20 4.87
N ARG A 318 -20.16 -0.67 4.92
CA ARG A 318 -20.60 0.39 3.98
C ARG A 318 -19.73 1.65 4.07
N GLN A 319 -19.33 2.05 5.29
CA GLN A 319 -18.43 3.20 5.49
C GLN A 319 -17.04 2.94 4.89
N ILE A 320 -16.50 1.73 5.08
CA ILE A 320 -15.21 1.31 4.51
C ILE A 320 -15.27 1.33 2.97
N VAL A 321 -16.31 0.74 2.38
CA VAL A 321 -16.48 0.72 0.91
C VAL A 321 -16.69 2.13 0.35
N ALA A 322 -17.47 2.98 1.02
CA ALA A 322 -17.62 4.37 0.63
C ALA A 322 -16.28 5.13 0.64
N ALA A 323 -15.45 4.90 1.68
CA ALA A 323 -14.12 5.50 1.75
C ALA A 323 -13.22 5.04 0.58
N TRP A 324 -13.31 3.78 0.17
CA TRP A 324 -12.55 3.28 -0.99
C TRP A 324 -12.92 4.01 -2.29
N VAL A 325 -14.21 4.20 -2.54
CA VAL A 325 -14.71 4.90 -3.74
C VAL A 325 -14.31 6.38 -3.73
N ILE A 326 -14.37 7.03 -2.58
CA ILE A 326 -14.10 8.47 -2.46
C ILE A 326 -12.58 8.76 -2.49
N THR A 327 -11.71 7.81 -2.15
CA THR A 327 -10.26 8.05 -2.00
C THR A 327 -9.63 8.62 -3.26
N ILE A 328 -9.85 8.01 -4.44
CA ILE A 328 -9.21 8.45 -5.69
C ILE A 328 -9.66 9.86 -6.10
N PRO A 329 -10.97 10.16 -6.22
CA PRO A 329 -11.39 11.49 -6.61
C PRO A 329 -10.98 12.57 -5.59
N SER A 330 -11.00 12.25 -4.30
CA SER A 330 -10.58 13.21 -3.27
C SER A 330 -9.08 13.48 -3.29
N ALA A 331 -8.25 12.45 -3.44
CA ALA A 331 -6.81 12.60 -3.56
C ALA A 331 -6.43 13.34 -4.85
N ALA A 332 -7.13 13.06 -5.96
CA ALA A 332 -6.93 13.77 -7.22
C ALA A 332 -7.31 15.26 -7.09
N ALA A 333 -8.46 15.57 -6.50
CA ALA A 333 -8.88 16.95 -6.26
C ALA A 333 -7.89 17.70 -5.35
N LEU A 334 -7.46 17.06 -4.25
CA LEU A 334 -6.50 17.64 -3.31
C LEU A 334 -5.16 17.93 -4.01
N SER A 335 -4.66 16.97 -4.78
CA SER A 335 -3.41 17.12 -5.53
C SER A 335 -3.53 18.21 -6.60
N ALA A 336 -4.64 18.26 -7.33
CA ALA A 336 -4.91 19.30 -8.31
C ALA A 336 -4.91 20.70 -7.69
N LEU A 337 -5.56 20.86 -6.52
CA LEU A 337 -5.57 22.13 -5.78
C LEU A 337 -4.17 22.52 -5.30
N MET A 338 -3.41 21.59 -4.72
CA MET A 338 -2.04 21.84 -4.26
C MET A 338 -1.10 22.22 -5.41
N TYR A 339 -1.23 21.56 -6.57
CA TYR A 339 -0.46 21.87 -7.76
C TYR A 339 -0.79 23.26 -8.32
N SER A 340 -2.09 23.60 -8.39
CA SER A 340 -2.54 24.91 -8.82
C SER A 340 -2.03 26.02 -7.90
N ALA A 341 -2.08 25.81 -6.59
CA ALA A 341 -1.56 26.76 -5.61
C ALA A 341 -0.05 26.96 -5.75
N ALA A 342 0.71 25.87 -5.93
CA ALA A 342 2.14 25.95 -6.18
C ALA A 342 2.48 26.75 -7.43
N ARG A 343 1.78 26.52 -8.54
CA ARG A 343 1.97 27.30 -9.77
C ARG A 343 1.61 28.77 -9.60
N TRP A 344 0.56 29.08 -8.89
CA TRP A 344 0.14 30.45 -8.62
C TRP A 344 1.18 31.22 -7.81
N THR A 345 1.76 30.58 -6.76
CA THR A 345 2.82 31.20 -5.96
C THR A 345 4.08 31.44 -6.77
N THR A 346 4.52 30.51 -7.63
CA THR A 346 5.69 30.70 -8.50
C THR A 346 5.44 31.82 -9.51
N SER A 347 4.24 31.94 -10.07
CA SER A 347 3.90 33.02 -11.01
C SER A 347 3.89 34.43 -10.36
N ILE A 348 3.51 34.53 -9.07
CA ILE A 348 3.55 35.80 -8.33
C ILE A 348 4.97 36.20 -7.95
N LEU A 349 5.80 35.21 -7.57
CA LEU A 349 7.18 35.45 -7.15
C LEU A 349 8.14 35.65 -8.31
N GLY A 350 7.69 35.48 -9.55
CA GLY A 350 8.52 35.65 -10.76
C GLY A 350 9.63 34.62 -10.91
N VAL A 351 9.44 33.42 -10.31
CA VAL A 351 10.41 32.31 -10.31
C VAL A 351 9.92 31.20 -11.24
#